data_f3598a3e5bcab42fd77eef889ac92e2a
#
_entry.id   f3598a3e5bcab42fd77eef889ac92e2a
#
_cell.length_a   1.000
_cell.length_b   1.000
_cell.length_c   1.000
_cell.angle_alpha   90.00
_cell.angle_beta   90.00
_cell.angle_gamma   90.00
#
_symmetry.space_group_name_H-M   'P 1'
#
loop_
_entity.id
_entity.type
_entity.pdbx_description
1 polymer ?
#
loop_
_entity_poly.entity_id
_entity_poly.type
_entity_poly.pdbx_seq_one_letter_code
_entity_poly.pdbx_strand_id
1 'polypeptide(L)'
;MSLKEIAEMTGVSVSTVSRVLNNPSATCASPAVKDRIWEAARQTGYVPNETAQSLRRSKEMHNEALRISIILSRVTSLDEEPFFAELLRNLEEELYLQKAAIDQIVFADESVSYHPENSDGIILLGRCSEKLFSQIRKKQPNLVGVWRNPVDFLVDEVICDGKKAAETAMEYLISLGHRKIAYIGDCSNESRYVGYCNTLISKGIPLEYNRVKQTGQTKAEAVTAFSELLQGKKQETTDFSAVFCANDISAIGVLETLAKEKKKLRDRISVISIDNIEEAENVRPYLTTINIPRKEMAHMAVKLLKDRIDHGHSEYTRIEFPCRLIQRGSCRELRN
;
A
#
# COMPACT_ATOMS: atom_id res chain seq x y z
N MET A 1 24.13 -9.10 34.10
CA MET A 1 23.26 -9.51 35.24
C MET A 1 22.33 -10.63 34.83
N SER A 2 21.86 -11.45 35.77
CA SER A 2 21.19 -12.71 35.48
C SER A 2 19.76 -12.75 36.04
N LEU A 3 18.89 -13.60 35.48
CA LEU A 3 17.57 -13.87 36.03
C LEU A 3 17.61 -14.33 37.48
N LYS A 4 18.76 -14.93 37.91
CA LYS A 4 18.95 -15.43 39.25
C LYS A 4 19.06 -14.27 40.26
N GLU A 5 19.77 -13.21 39.93
CA GLU A 5 19.89 -12.00 40.77
C GLU A 5 18.53 -11.30 40.95
N ILE A 6 17.74 -11.17 39.86
CA ILE A 6 16.36 -10.62 39.94
C ILE A 6 15.48 -11.53 40.84
N ALA A 7 15.61 -12.86 40.76
CA ALA A 7 14.87 -13.78 41.59
C ALA A 7 15.21 -13.64 43.07
N GLU A 8 16.48 -13.46 43.41
CA GLU A 8 16.97 -13.17 44.76
C GLU A 8 16.44 -11.83 45.28
N MET A 9 16.47 -10.78 44.48
CA MET A 9 15.96 -9.44 44.87
C MET A 9 14.44 -9.42 45.10
N THR A 10 13.71 -10.22 44.34
CA THR A 10 12.24 -10.20 44.39
C THR A 10 11.61 -11.30 45.24
N GLY A 11 12.42 -12.26 45.72
CA GLY A 11 11.98 -13.37 46.55
C GLY A 11 11.09 -14.38 45.81
N VAL A 12 11.22 -14.50 44.49
CA VAL A 12 10.46 -15.45 43.69
C VAL A 12 11.38 -16.39 42.89
N SER A 13 10.83 -17.49 42.36
CA SER A 13 11.65 -18.44 41.61
C SER A 13 12.16 -17.83 40.29
N VAL A 14 13.34 -18.27 39.84
CA VAL A 14 13.90 -17.90 38.52
C VAL A 14 12.92 -18.18 37.40
N SER A 15 12.13 -19.26 37.49
CA SER A 15 11.12 -19.58 36.49
C SER A 15 9.95 -18.59 36.46
N THR A 16 9.57 -18.04 37.63
CA THR A 16 8.55 -16.99 37.74
C THR A 16 9.07 -15.69 37.13
N VAL A 17 10.30 -15.29 37.47
CA VAL A 17 10.95 -14.11 36.88
C VAL A 17 11.01 -14.23 35.34
N SER A 18 11.49 -15.38 34.87
CA SER A 18 11.58 -15.64 33.41
C SER A 18 10.23 -15.56 32.71
N ARG A 19 9.16 -16.14 33.31
CA ARG A 19 7.83 -16.06 32.69
C ARG A 19 7.28 -14.65 32.68
N VAL A 20 7.43 -13.87 33.72
CA VAL A 20 6.93 -12.49 33.78
C VAL A 20 7.67 -11.57 32.80
N LEU A 21 9.00 -11.68 32.70
CA LEU A 21 9.80 -10.86 31.81
C LEU A 21 9.64 -11.23 30.33
N ASN A 22 9.34 -12.51 30.04
CA ASN A 22 9.16 -13.01 28.66
C ASN A 22 7.69 -13.03 28.20
N ASN A 23 6.73 -12.93 29.10
CA ASN A 23 5.30 -12.87 28.79
C ASN A 23 4.58 -11.96 29.81
N PRO A 24 4.41 -10.67 29.52
CA PRO A 24 3.74 -9.71 30.42
C PRO A 24 2.29 -10.10 30.77
N SER A 25 1.61 -10.85 29.91
CA SER A 25 0.24 -11.33 30.13
C SER A 25 0.17 -12.63 30.94
N ALA A 26 1.30 -13.25 31.31
CA ALA A 26 1.31 -14.48 32.07
C ALA A 26 0.58 -14.34 33.40
N THR A 27 -0.30 -15.29 33.70
CA THR A 27 -1.09 -15.36 34.96
C THR A 27 -0.32 -15.98 36.14
N CYS A 28 0.98 -16.22 35.97
CA CYS A 28 1.83 -16.94 36.93
C CYS A 28 2.23 -16.15 38.19
N ALA A 29 1.89 -14.85 38.25
CA ALA A 29 2.20 -13.99 39.41
C ALA A 29 1.13 -12.91 39.56
N SER A 30 0.94 -12.44 40.82
CA SER A 30 0.06 -11.29 41.09
C SER A 30 0.61 -9.98 40.47
N PRO A 31 -0.23 -8.97 40.22
CA PRO A 31 0.22 -7.69 39.71
C PRO A 31 1.38 -7.07 40.52
N ALA A 32 1.27 -7.08 41.83
CA ALA A 32 2.30 -6.55 42.72
C ALA A 32 3.65 -7.31 42.62
N VAL A 33 3.62 -8.61 42.34
CA VAL A 33 4.84 -9.38 42.10
C VAL A 33 5.43 -9.07 40.73
N LYS A 34 4.58 -8.90 39.72
CA LYS A 34 5.04 -8.48 38.39
C LYS A 34 5.73 -7.13 38.44
N ASP A 35 5.15 -6.14 39.15
CA ASP A 35 5.71 -4.80 39.26
C ASP A 35 7.09 -4.84 39.96
N ARG A 36 7.26 -5.63 41.01
CA ARG A 36 8.55 -5.82 41.66
C ARG A 36 9.60 -6.44 40.74
N ILE A 37 9.21 -7.43 39.94
CA ILE A 37 10.12 -8.06 38.97
C ILE A 37 10.56 -7.06 37.90
N TRP A 38 9.64 -6.26 37.36
CA TRP A 38 9.96 -5.24 36.38
C TRP A 38 10.82 -4.12 36.94
N GLU A 39 10.57 -3.74 38.21
CA GLU A 39 11.40 -2.74 38.90
C GLU A 39 12.82 -3.25 39.11
N ALA A 40 12.99 -4.49 39.60
CA ALA A 40 14.30 -5.11 39.76
C ALA A 40 15.03 -5.27 38.41
N ALA A 41 14.32 -5.61 37.32
CA ALA A 41 14.90 -5.68 35.99
C ALA A 41 15.40 -4.31 35.52
N ARG A 42 14.66 -3.23 35.74
CA ARG A 42 15.10 -1.84 35.45
C ARG A 42 16.32 -1.44 36.26
N GLN A 43 16.30 -1.69 37.56
CA GLN A 43 17.43 -1.34 38.48
C GLN A 43 18.71 -2.10 38.14
N THR A 44 18.57 -3.34 37.70
CA THR A 44 19.72 -4.18 37.32
C THR A 44 20.18 -4.01 35.88
N GLY A 45 19.45 -3.24 35.04
CA GLY A 45 19.72 -3.10 33.61
C GLY A 45 19.62 -4.43 32.85
N TYR A 46 18.83 -5.37 33.37
CA TYR A 46 18.63 -6.67 32.72
C TYR A 46 17.83 -6.50 31.43
N VAL A 47 18.40 -6.92 30.31
CA VAL A 47 17.70 -7.06 29.02
C VAL A 47 17.56 -8.55 28.72
N PRO A 48 16.34 -9.05 28.44
CA PRO A 48 16.14 -10.43 28.01
C PRO A 48 17.03 -10.76 26.81
N ASN A 49 17.74 -11.87 26.86
CA ASN A 49 18.62 -12.28 25.77
C ASN A 49 17.75 -12.83 24.62
N GLU A 50 17.58 -12.03 23.58
CA GLU A 50 16.81 -12.37 22.38
C GLU A 50 17.32 -13.64 21.71
N THR A 51 18.63 -13.90 21.74
CA THR A 51 19.23 -15.12 21.19
C THR A 51 18.82 -16.37 21.97
N ALA A 52 18.68 -16.28 23.29
CA ALA A 52 18.20 -17.39 24.10
C ALA A 52 16.67 -17.58 24.00
N GLN A 53 15.92 -16.52 23.73
CA GLN A 53 14.49 -16.58 23.45
C GLN A 53 14.22 -17.18 22.06
N SER A 54 14.96 -16.76 21.05
CA SER A 54 14.84 -17.30 19.68
C SER A 54 15.20 -18.79 19.64
N LEU A 55 16.23 -19.23 20.38
CA LEU A 55 16.62 -20.65 20.51
C LEU A 55 15.57 -21.50 21.25
N ARG A 56 14.80 -20.94 22.18
CA ARG A 56 13.69 -21.65 22.83
C ARG A 56 12.43 -21.68 21.96
N ARG A 57 12.08 -20.55 21.32
CA ARG A 57 10.98 -20.48 20.35
C ARG A 57 11.25 -21.38 19.14
N SER A 58 12.49 -21.45 18.66
CA SER A 58 12.86 -22.34 17.54
C SER A 58 12.86 -23.83 17.88
N LYS A 59 12.85 -24.21 19.17
CA LYS A 59 12.71 -25.63 19.58
C LYS A 59 11.27 -26.09 19.71
N GLU A 60 10.32 -25.17 19.84
CA GLU A 60 8.89 -25.46 19.98
C GLU A 60 8.09 -25.13 18.69
N MET A 61 8.61 -24.26 17.82
CA MET A 61 8.03 -23.94 16.51
C MET A 61 8.79 -24.70 15.41
N HIS A 62 8.04 -25.41 14.63
CA HIS A 62 8.38 -26.17 13.44
C HIS A 62 9.63 -25.67 12.72
N ASN A 63 10.51 -26.59 12.40
CA ASN A 63 11.69 -26.37 11.55
C ASN A 63 11.31 -26.11 10.07
N GLU A 64 10.04 -25.85 9.80
CA GLU A 64 9.49 -25.55 8.47
C GLU A 64 9.35 -24.05 8.30
N ALA A 65 9.75 -23.56 7.13
CA ALA A 65 9.57 -22.17 6.75
C ALA A 65 8.08 -21.82 6.75
N LEU A 66 7.70 -20.63 7.27
CA LEU A 66 6.33 -20.14 7.18
C LEU A 66 5.85 -20.14 5.73
N ARG A 67 4.66 -20.62 5.49
CA ARG A 67 4.03 -20.72 4.17
C ARG A 67 2.97 -19.63 4.01
N ILE A 68 3.21 -18.70 3.11
CA ILE A 68 2.37 -17.52 2.94
C ILE A 68 1.71 -17.58 1.56
N SER A 69 0.39 -17.41 1.53
CA SER A 69 -0.35 -17.24 0.28
C SER A 69 -0.50 -15.75 -0.05
N ILE A 70 -0.36 -15.41 -1.32
CA ILE A 70 -0.60 -14.06 -1.82
C ILE A 70 -1.85 -14.09 -2.70
N ILE A 71 -2.82 -13.25 -2.39
CA ILE A 71 -4.06 -13.14 -3.15
C ILE A 71 -4.10 -11.76 -3.80
N LEU A 72 -4.17 -11.72 -5.14
CA LEU A 72 -4.39 -10.50 -5.91
C LEU A 72 -5.88 -10.37 -6.23
N SER A 73 -6.48 -9.30 -5.79
CA SER A 73 -7.88 -8.97 -6.06
C SER A 73 -7.98 -7.89 -7.12
N ARG A 74 -8.92 -8.01 -8.05
CA ARG A 74 -9.16 -7.07 -9.18
C ARG A 74 -8.04 -7.02 -10.23
N VAL A 75 -7.09 -7.91 -10.16
CA VAL A 75 -6.00 -8.05 -11.12
C VAL A 75 -6.13 -9.42 -11.78
N THR A 76 -6.23 -9.45 -13.08
CA THR A 76 -6.34 -10.69 -13.87
C THR A 76 -5.02 -11.12 -14.49
N SER A 77 -4.11 -10.18 -14.69
CA SER A 77 -2.76 -10.39 -15.21
C SER A 77 -1.81 -9.33 -14.66
N LEU A 78 -0.57 -9.70 -14.37
CA LEU A 78 0.48 -8.78 -13.93
C LEU A 78 1.13 -8.03 -15.10
N ASP A 79 1.00 -8.53 -16.32
CA ASP A 79 1.60 -7.91 -17.52
C ASP A 79 1.03 -6.52 -17.82
N GLU A 80 -0.24 -6.32 -17.46
CA GLU A 80 -0.93 -5.04 -17.65
C GLU A 80 -0.95 -4.15 -16.40
N GLU A 81 -0.42 -4.65 -15.28
CA GLU A 81 -0.48 -4.03 -13.97
C GLU A 81 0.92 -3.90 -13.30
N PRO A 82 1.84 -3.07 -13.85
CA PRO A 82 3.22 -2.96 -13.36
C PRO A 82 3.31 -2.61 -11.86
N PHE A 83 2.36 -1.83 -11.34
CA PHE A 83 2.31 -1.52 -9.92
C PHE A 83 2.21 -2.78 -9.04
N PHE A 84 1.28 -3.70 -9.38
CA PHE A 84 1.10 -4.94 -8.65
C PHE A 84 2.23 -5.93 -8.91
N ALA A 85 2.78 -5.96 -10.13
CA ALA A 85 3.93 -6.78 -10.47
C ALA A 85 5.15 -6.41 -9.62
N GLU A 86 5.43 -5.11 -9.46
CA GLU A 86 6.55 -4.64 -8.64
C GLU A 86 6.28 -4.84 -7.14
N LEU A 87 5.06 -4.60 -6.67
CA LEU A 87 4.67 -4.85 -5.28
C LEU A 87 4.81 -6.35 -4.93
N LEU A 88 4.38 -7.24 -5.81
CA LEU A 88 4.54 -8.69 -5.64
C LEU A 88 6.02 -9.07 -5.56
N ARG A 89 6.87 -8.56 -6.46
CA ARG A 89 8.32 -8.81 -6.44
C ARG A 89 8.96 -8.36 -5.12
N ASN A 90 8.58 -7.18 -4.62
CA ASN A 90 9.06 -6.70 -3.32
C ASN A 90 8.60 -7.58 -2.15
N LEU A 91 7.39 -8.14 -2.22
CA LEU A 91 6.88 -9.10 -1.23
C LEU A 91 7.65 -10.42 -1.30
N GLU A 92 7.93 -10.93 -2.49
CA GLU A 92 8.73 -12.15 -2.70
C GLU A 92 10.13 -12.00 -2.11
N GLU A 93 10.79 -10.87 -2.37
CA GLU A 93 12.10 -10.54 -1.79
C GLU A 93 12.04 -10.49 -0.26
N GLU A 94 11.05 -9.82 0.30
CA GLU A 94 10.92 -9.67 1.75
C GLU A 94 10.58 -11.00 2.43
N LEU A 95 9.66 -11.80 1.87
CA LEU A 95 9.35 -13.14 2.38
C LEU A 95 10.60 -14.04 2.39
N TYR A 96 11.39 -14.00 1.32
CA TYR A 96 12.66 -14.74 1.26
C TYR A 96 13.62 -14.29 2.38
N LEU A 97 13.79 -12.98 2.59
CA LEU A 97 14.63 -12.43 3.66
C LEU A 97 14.14 -12.86 5.06
N GLN A 98 12.84 -12.99 5.24
CA GLN A 98 12.22 -13.43 6.49
C GLN A 98 12.14 -14.97 6.64
N LYS A 99 12.74 -15.73 5.69
CA LYS A 99 12.72 -17.20 5.65
C LYS A 99 11.30 -17.79 5.58
N ALA A 100 10.40 -17.08 4.93
CA ALA A 100 9.06 -17.56 4.61
C ALA A 100 9.00 -18.02 3.15
N ALA A 101 8.22 -19.07 2.88
CA ALA A 101 7.97 -19.57 1.54
C ALA A 101 6.61 -19.09 1.02
N ILE A 102 6.53 -18.81 -0.28
CA ILE A 102 5.25 -18.58 -0.94
C ILE A 102 4.60 -19.94 -1.18
N ASP A 103 3.42 -20.15 -0.61
CA ASP A 103 2.62 -21.35 -0.83
C ASP A 103 1.93 -21.30 -2.19
N GLN A 104 1.25 -20.19 -2.47
CA GLN A 104 0.57 -19.94 -3.74
C GLN A 104 0.37 -18.46 -3.99
N ILE A 105 0.24 -18.10 -5.28
CA ILE A 105 -0.20 -16.79 -5.75
C ILE A 105 -1.53 -16.99 -6.47
N VAL A 106 -2.58 -16.34 -6.02
CA VAL A 106 -3.95 -16.53 -6.52
C VAL A 106 -4.49 -15.21 -7.05
N PHE A 107 -4.97 -15.22 -8.29
CA PHE A 107 -5.77 -14.13 -8.85
C PHE A 107 -7.22 -14.39 -8.49
N ALA A 108 -7.75 -13.64 -7.54
CA ALA A 108 -9.07 -13.89 -6.99
C ALA A 108 -10.11 -12.93 -7.56
N ASP A 109 -11.13 -13.50 -8.15
CA ASP A 109 -12.43 -12.88 -8.36
C ASP A 109 -13.49 -13.54 -7.45
N GLU A 110 -14.75 -13.13 -7.54
CA GLU A 110 -15.84 -13.70 -6.72
C GLU A 110 -16.16 -15.16 -7.02
N SER A 111 -15.64 -15.72 -8.12
CA SER A 111 -15.87 -17.09 -8.58
C SER A 111 -14.76 -18.06 -8.18
N VAL A 112 -13.59 -17.54 -7.80
CA VAL A 112 -12.42 -18.38 -7.50
C VAL A 112 -12.54 -19.03 -6.11
N SER A 113 -12.47 -20.35 -6.10
CA SER A 113 -12.39 -21.14 -4.86
C SER A 113 -10.95 -21.15 -4.35
N TYR A 114 -10.69 -20.42 -3.28
CA TYR A 114 -9.40 -20.40 -2.61
C TYR A 114 -9.30 -21.50 -1.53
N HIS A 115 -8.22 -22.28 -1.56
CA HIS A 115 -7.95 -23.38 -0.62
C HIS A 115 -6.66 -23.12 0.16
N PRO A 116 -6.72 -22.43 1.33
CA PRO A 116 -5.54 -22.06 2.12
C PRO A 116 -5.03 -23.17 3.05
N GLU A 117 -5.34 -24.42 2.79
CA GLU A 117 -5.19 -25.54 3.74
C GLU A 117 -3.76 -25.76 4.25
N ASN A 118 -2.77 -25.21 3.53
CA ASN A 118 -1.35 -25.31 3.90
C ASN A 118 -0.68 -23.96 4.21
N SER A 119 -1.46 -22.88 4.32
CA SER A 119 -0.92 -21.54 4.49
C SER A 119 -1.00 -21.09 5.94
N ASP A 120 0.10 -20.60 6.51
CA ASP A 120 0.16 -20.02 7.84
C ASP A 120 -0.43 -18.62 7.91
N GLY A 121 -0.48 -17.93 6.76
CA GLY A 121 -1.05 -16.60 6.64
C GLY A 121 -1.25 -16.14 5.19
N ILE A 122 -1.96 -15.02 5.03
CA ILE A 122 -2.32 -14.45 3.73
C ILE A 122 -1.90 -12.99 3.66
N ILE A 123 -1.33 -12.59 2.51
CA ILE A 123 -1.23 -11.20 2.10
C ILE A 123 -2.22 -10.97 0.96
N LEU A 124 -3.18 -10.07 1.19
CA LEU A 124 -4.21 -9.69 0.22
C LEU A 124 -3.81 -8.38 -0.47
N LEU A 125 -3.58 -8.43 -1.78
CA LEU A 125 -3.21 -7.29 -2.61
C LEU A 125 -4.43 -6.73 -3.35
N GLY A 126 -4.65 -5.43 -3.20
CA GLY A 126 -5.77 -4.75 -3.82
C GLY A 126 -7.09 -4.96 -3.08
N ARG A 127 -8.02 -4.03 -3.32
CA ARG A 127 -9.33 -4.02 -2.66
C ARG A 127 -10.21 -5.16 -3.18
N CYS A 128 -10.86 -5.88 -2.30
CA CYS A 128 -11.85 -6.91 -2.65
C CYS A 128 -13.25 -6.57 -2.11
N SER A 129 -14.25 -7.33 -2.53
CA SER A 129 -15.59 -7.24 -1.97
C SER A 129 -15.62 -7.77 -0.54
N GLU A 130 -16.57 -7.30 0.27
CA GLU A 130 -16.79 -7.79 1.63
C GLU A 130 -17.09 -9.30 1.65
N LYS A 131 -17.80 -9.79 0.63
CA LYS A 131 -18.11 -11.22 0.47
C LYS A 131 -16.83 -12.04 0.30
N LEU A 132 -15.95 -11.64 -0.64
CA LEU A 132 -14.68 -12.34 -0.87
C LEU A 132 -13.78 -12.25 0.37
N PHE A 133 -13.66 -11.08 0.99
CA PHE A 133 -12.91 -10.88 2.23
C PHE A 133 -13.39 -11.82 3.34
N SER A 134 -14.71 -11.89 3.59
CA SER A 134 -15.28 -12.76 4.61
C SER A 134 -15.04 -14.24 4.34
N GLN A 135 -15.04 -14.66 3.08
CA GLN A 135 -14.70 -16.04 2.69
C GLN A 135 -13.25 -16.38 2.96
N ILE A 136 -12.32 -15.47 2.61
CA ILE A 136 -10.88 -15.63 2.86
C ILE A 136 -10.62 -15.72 4.36
N ARG A 137 -11.13 -14.74 5.12
CA ARG A 137 -10.91 -14.63 6.57
C ARG A 137 -11.43 -15.84 7.37
N LYS A 138 -12.57 -16.42 6.95
CA LYS A 138 -13.09 -17.64 7.60
C LYS A 138 -12.14 -18.84 7.48
N LYS A 139 -11.37 -18.89 6.40
CA LYS A 139 -10.44 -19.99 6.13
C LYS A 139 -9.06 -19.76 6.75
N GLN A 140 -8.61 -18.51 6.77
CA GLN A 140 -7.32 -18.11 7.35
C GLN A 140 -7.45 -16.76 8.09
N PRO A 141 -7.37 -16.75 9.44
CA PRO A 141 -7.51 -15.54 10.23
C PRO A 141 -6.26 -14.64 10.20
N ASN A 142 -5.06 -15.22 9.94
CA ASN A 142 -3.82 -14.46 9.83
C ASN A 142 -3.76 -13.82 8.44
N LEU A 143 -4.25 -12.58 8.37
CA LEU A 143 -4.41 -11.87 7.10
C LEU A 143 -3.97 -10.42 7.23
N VAL A 144 -3.18 -9.96 6.26
CA VAL A 144 -2.78 -8.55 6.11
C VAL A 144 -3.19 -8.06 4.72
N GLY A 145 -3.88 -6.94 4.68
CA GLY A 145 -4.22 -6.25 3.44
C GLY A 145 -3.15 -5.23 3.03
N VAL A 146 -2.86 -5.14 1.73
CA VAL A 146 -1.98 -4.11 1.15
C VAL A 146 -2.72 -3.42 0.03
N TRP A 147 -3.05 -2.15 0.22
CA TRP A 147 -3.87 -1.40 -0.75
C TRP A 147 -3.66 0.11 -0.69
N ARG A 148 -4.23 0.80 -1.68
CA ARG A 148 -4.14 2.27 -1.79
C ARG A 148 -5.22 3.01 -1.01
N ASN A 149 -6.31 2.34 -0.72
CA ASN A 149 -7.48 2.95 -0.09
C ASN A 149 -7.80 2.19 1.18
N PRO A 150 -8.01 2.86 2.32
CA PRO A 150 -8.45 2.19 3.53
C PRO A 150 -9.76 1.44 3.29
N VAL A 151 -9.93 0.34 3.99
CA VAL A 151 -11.17 -0.45 3.96
C VAL A 151 -11.87 -0.39 5.32
N ASP A 152 -13.18 -0.65 5.31
CA ASP A 152 -14.00 -0.68 6.54
C ASP A 152 -13.97 -2.08 7.20
N PHE A 153 -13.10 -2.97 6.72
CA PHE A 153 -12.94 -4.30 7.31
C PHE A 153 -12.01 -4.26 8.51
N LEU A 154 -12.31 -5.07 9.51
CA LEU A 154 -11.42 -5.29 10.65
C LEU A 154 -10.28 -6.25 10.22
N VAL A 155 -9.16 -5.69 9.83
CA VAL A 155 -7.99 -6.41 9.31
C VAL A 155 -6.71 -5.60 9.54
N ASP A 156 -5.60 -6.29 9.68
CA ASP A 156 -4.31 -5.60 9.60
C ASP A 156 -4.09 -5.09 8.18
N GLU A 157 -3.70 -3.84 8.05
CA GLU A 157 -3.52 -3.26 6.73
C GLU A 157 -2.31 -2.32 6.63
N VAL A 158 -1.69 -2.36 5.47
CA VAL A 158 -0.63 -1.44 5.07
C VAL A 158 -1.13 -0.66 3.86
N ILE A 159 -1.20 0.66 4.01
CA ILE A 159 -1.78 1.54 2.99
C ILE A 159 -0.86 2.70 2.60
N CYS A 160 -1.10 3.23 1.42
CA CYS A 160 -0.69 4.58 1.02
C CYS A 160 -1.93 5.26 0.43
N ASP A 161 -2.48 6.23 1.15
CA ASP A 161 -3.81 6.80 0.87
C ASP A 161 -3.90 7.44 -0.52
N GLY A 162 -4.69 6.84 -1.40
CA GLY A 162 -4.91 7.29 -2.77
C GLY A 162 -5.58 8.66 -2.86
N LYS A 163 -6.42 9.03 -1.87
CA LYS A 163 -7.02 10.36 -1.79
C LYS A 163 -5.96 11.42 -1.54
N LYS A 164 -5.08 11.22 -0.54
CA LYS A 164 -3.97 12.13 -0.24
C LYS A 164 -2.98 12.23 -1.40
N ALA A 165 -2.73 11.11 -2.09
CA ALA A 165 -1.89 11.10 -3.30
C ALA A 165 -2.49 11.96 -4.41
N ALA A 166 -3.79 11.85 -4.66
CA ALA A 166 -4.49 12.69 -5.63
C ALA A 166 -4.53 14.17 -5.23
N GLU A 167 -4.79 14.47 -3.96
CA GLU A 167 -4.74 15.83 -3.42
C GLU A 167 -3.35 16.45 -3.66
N THR A 168 -2.27 15.71 -3.38
CA THR A 168 -0.88 16.15 -3.63
C THR A 168 -0.64 16.43 -5.13
N ALA A 169 -1.09 15.56 -6.03
CA ALA A 169 -0.97 15.74 -7.47
C ALA A 169 -1.72 16.98 -7.96
N MET A 170 -2.95 17.16 -7.47
CA MET A 170 -3.81 18.29 -7.86
C MET A 170 -3.29 19.61 -7.30
N GLU A 171 -2.82 19.66 -6.06
CA GLU A 171 -2.20 20.85 -5.48
C GLU A 171 -0.96 21.29 -6.27
N TYR A 172 -0.15 20.33 -6.72
CA TYR A 172 0.98 20.62 -7.58
C TYR A 172 0.56 21.25 -8.92
N LEU A 173 -0.41 20.66 -9.62
CA LEU A 173 -0.93 21.26 -10.87
C LEU A 173 -1.48 22.67 -10.64
N ILE A 174 -2.20 22.86 -9.54
CA ILE A 174 -2.79 24.16 -9.19
C ILE A 174 -1.70 25.18 -8.84
N SER A 175 -0.60 24.76 -8.19
CA SER A 175 0.55 25.63 -7.90
C SER A 175 1.26 26.11 -9.19
N LEU A 176 1.23 25.29 -10.26
CA LEU A 176 1.72 25.64 -11.59
C LEU A 176 0.75 26.54 -12.38
N GLY A 177 -0.36 26.98 -11.79
CA GLY A 177 -1.34 27.87 -12.39
C GLY A 177 -2.50 27.17 -13.11
N HIS A 178 -2.53 25.84 -13.18
CA HIS A 178 -3.62 25.12 -13.84
C HIS A 178 -4.93 25.24 -13.03
N ARG A 179 -6.03 25.54 -13.72
CA ARG A 179 -7.38 25.64 -13.15
C ARG A 179 -8.40 24.79 -13.91
N LYS A 180 -8.11 24.44 -15.15
CA LYS A 180 -8.90 23.58 -16.01
C LYS A 180 -8.15 22.27 -16.18
N ILE A 181 -8.46 21.32 -15.30
CA ILE A 181 -7.75 20.04 -15.17
C ILE A 181 -8.72 18.93 -15.54
N ALA A 182 -8.36 18.08 -16.49
CA ALA A 182 -9.13 16.89 -16.83
C ALA A 182 -8.72 15.72 -15.94
N TYR A 183 -9.64 14.78 -15.73
CA TYR A 183 -9.40 13.52 -15.03
C TYR A 183 -9.62 12.33 -15.96
N ILE A 184 -8.72 11.33 -15.88
CA ILE A 184 -8.85 10.04 -16.56
C ILE A 184 -8.60 8.93 -15.54
N GLY A 185 -9.60 8.09 -15.27
CA GLY A 185 -9.51 7.01 -14.31
C GLY A 185 -10.87 6.48 -13.87
N ASP A 186 -10.87 5.53 -12.94
CA ASP A 186 -12.10 5.04 -12.33
C ASP A 186 -12.73 6.13 -11.44
N CYS A 187 -14.04 6.34 -11.58
CA CYS A 187 -14.82 7.26 -10.77
C CYS A 187 -15.72 6.54 -9.74
N SER A 188 -15.74 5.20 -9.78
CA SER A 188 -16.63 4.37 -8.97
C SER A 188 -15.91 3.93 -7.69
N ASN A 189 -16.28 4.54 -6.54
CA ASN A 189 -15.65 4.22 -5.24
C ASN A 189 -14.11 4.33 -5.23
N GLU A 190 -13.56 5.28 -6.01
CA GLU A 190 -12.13 5.46 -6.19
C GLU A 190 -11.64 6.68 -5.41
N SER A 191 -10.80 6.47 -4.42
CA SER A 191 -10.31 7.53 -3.53
C SER A 191 -9.52 8.60 -4.28
N ARG A 192 -8.82 8.25 -5.37
CA ARG A 192 -8.09 9.22 -6.20
C ARG A 192 -9.03 10.18 -6.90
N TYR A 193 -10.20 9.71 -7.38
CA TYR A 193 -11.24 10.57 -7.91
C TYR A 193 -11.85 11.49 -6.84
N VAL A 194 -12.07 10.95 -5.64
CA VAL A 194 -12.52 11.77 -4.49
C VAL A 194 -11.50 12.86 -4.17
N GLY A 195 -10.20 12.54 -4.15
CA GLY A 195 -9.13 13.53 -3.94
C GLY A 195 -9.11 14.62 -5.03
N TYR A 196 -9.28 14.24 -6.30
CA TYR A 196 -9.43 15.18 -7.40
C TYR A 196 -10.60 16.15 -7.19
N CYS A 197 -11.81 15.63 -6.92
CA CYS A 197 -12.99 16.44 -6.69
C CYS A 197 -12.83 17.35 -5.47
N ASN A 198 -12.38 16.81 -4.34
CA ASN A 198 -12.22 17.57 -3.10
C ASN A 198 -11.23 18.73 -3.25
N THR A 199 -10.14 18.50 -3.98
CA THR A 199 -9.15 19.57 -4.22
C THR A 199 -9.73 20.68 -5.08
N LEU A 200 -10.44 20.36 -6.16
CA LEU A 200 -11.12 21.38 -6.96
C LEU A 200 -12.10 22.22 -6.13
N ILE A 201 -12.95 21.54 -5.35
CA ILE A 201 -13.96 22.19 -4.49
C ILE A 201 -13.28 23.09 -3.45
N SER A 202 -12.26 22.60 -2.74
CA SER A 202 -11.56 23.34 -1.68
C SER A 202 -10.83 24.58 -2.21
N LYS A 203 -10.41 24.57 -3.49
CA LYS A 203 -9.77 25.70 -4.17
C LYS A 203 -10.75 26.60 -4.92
N GLY A 204 -12.07 26.36 -4.82
CA GLY A 204 -13.09 27.12 -5.52
C GLY A 204 -13.05 26.96 -7.05
N ILE A 205 -12.53 25.86 -7.55
CA ILE A 205 -12.45 25.54 -8.98
C ILE A 205 -13.67 24.70 -9.35
N PRO A 206 -14.46 25.07 -10.37
CA PRO A 206 -15.62 24.31 -10.79
C PRO A 206 -15.26 22.90 -11.24
N LEU A 207 -15.97 21.89 -10.75
CA LEU A 207 -15.92 20.53 -11.27
C LEU A 207 -16.77 20.44 -12.53
N GLU A 208 -16.13 20.21 -13.67
CA GLU A 208 -16.81 20.12 -14.97
C GLU A 208 -16.75 18.68 -15.49
N TYR A 209 -17.89 18.00 -15.49
CA TYR A 209 -18.00 16.58 -15.87
C TYR A 209 -17.58 16.27 -17.31
N ASN A 210 -17.60 17.24 -18.22
CA ASN A 210 -17.10 17.09 -19.59
C ASN A 210 -15.57 16.89 -19.65
N ARG A 211 -14.85 17.18 -18.56
CA ARG A 211 -13.40 16.94 -18.41
C ARG A 211 -13.10 15.65 -17.64
N VAL A 212 -14.12 14.92 -17.20
CA VAL A 212 -13.96 13.65 -16.47
C VAL A 212 -14.22 12.49 -17.42
N LYS A 213 -13.28 11.56 -17.49
CA LYS A 213 -13.39 10.33 -18.28
C LYS A 213 -13.24 9.11 -17.39
N GLN A 214 -14.34 8.38 -17.23
CA GLN A 214 -14.37 7.08 -16.56
C GLN A 214 -13.65 6.05 -17.42
N THR A 215 -12.66 5.34 -16.83
CA THR A 215 -11.93 4.24 -17.48
C THR A 215 -11.64 3.12 -16.48
N GLY A 216 -11.35 1.91 -16.98
CA GLY A 216 -10.82 0.78 -16.19
C GLY A 216 -9.33 0.90 -15.86
N GLN A 217 -8.73 2.07 -16.14
CA GLN A 217 -7.33 2.40 -15.82
C GLN A 217 -6.29 1.63 -16.65
N THR A 218 -6.67 1.10 -17.79
CA THR A 218 -5.75 0.52 -18.77
C THR A 218 -5.18 1.60 -19.71
N LYS A 219 -4.03 1.32 -20.32
CA LYS A 219 -3.42 2.20 -21.31
C LYS A 219 -4.33 2.46 -22.52
N ALA A 220 -4.96 1.39 -23.03
CA ALA A 220 -5.83 1.47 -24.21
C ALA A 220 -7.06 2.35 -23.98
N GLU A 221 -7.72 2.19 -22.83
CA GLU A 221 -8.87 3.01 -22.46
C GLU A 221 -8.47 4.48 -22.24
N ALA A 222 -7.30 4.74 -21.64
CA ALA A 222 -6.81 6.09 -21.45
C ALA A 222 -6.50 6.79 -22.79
N VAL A 223 -5.93 6.08 -23.77
CA VAL A 223 -5.72 6.58 -25.13
C VAL A 223 -7.05 6.96 -25.79
N THR A 224 -8.07 6.11 -25.68
CA THR A 224 -9.42 6.36 -26.20
C THR A 224 -10.05 7.58 -25.51
N ALA A 225 -10.07 7.58 -24.19
CA ALA A 225 -10.65 8.65 -23.38
C ALA A 225 -9.99 10.02 -23.64
N PHE A 226 -8.66 10.04 -23.76
CA PHE A 226 -7.95 11.28 -24.07
C PHE A 226 -8.21 11.75 -25.50
N SER A 227 -8.28 10.82 -26.47
CA SER A 227 -8.64 11.16 -27.86
C SER A 227 -10.04 11.77 -27.94
N GLU A 228 -11.01 11.27 -27.16
CA GLU A 228 -12.34 11.88 -27.06
C GLU A 228 -12.30 13.28 -26.43
N LEU A 229 -11.47 13.54 -25.42
CA LEU A 229 -11.29 14.87 -24.85
C LEU A 229 -10.73 15.88 -25.87
N LEU A 230 -10.00 15.41 -26.87
CA LEU A 230 -9.46 16.23 -27.96
C LEU A 230 -10.45 16.41 -29.12
N GLN A 231 -11.46 15.52 -29.28
CA GLN A 231 -12.42 15.59 -30.39
C GLN A 231 -13.28 16.86 -30.35
N GLY A 232 -13.64 17.35 -31.53
CA GLY A 232 -14.55 18.49 -31.69
C GLY A 232 -13.94 19.86 -31.39
N LYS A 233 -12.67 19.92 -30.99
CA LYS A 233 -11.97 21.19 -30.73
C LYS A 233 -11.12 21.57 -31.92
N LYS A 234 -11.12 22.86 -32.28
CA LYS A 234 -10.21 23.38 -33.33
C LYS A 234 -8.80 22.95 -32.95
N GLN A 235 -8.10 22.30 -33.86
CA GLN A 235 -6.81 21.58 -33.71
C GLN A 235 -5.69 22.24 -32.86
N GLU A 236 -5.94 23.38 -32.24
CA GLU A 236 -4.92 24.17 -31.52
C GLU A 236 -5.32 24.58 -30.11
N THR A 237 -6.56 24.33 -29.63
CA THR A 237 -7.02 24.77 -28.31
C THR A 237 -7.88 23.72 -27.62
N THR A 238 -7.53 23.36 -26.37
CA THR A 238 -8.37 22.60 -25.47
C THR A 238 -8.98 23.50 -24.40
N ASP A 239 -10.08 23.08 -23.78
CA ASP A 239 -10.67 23.78 -22.66
C ASP A 239 -10.04 23.35 -21.31
N PHE A 240 -8.97 22.53 -21.35
CA PHE A 240 -8.14 22.15 -20.20
C PHE A 240 -6.66 22.38 -20.52
N SER A 241 -5.86 22.54 -19.48
CA SER A 241 -4.42 22.78 -19.59
C SER A 241 -3.61 21.69 -18.86
N ALA A 242 -4.26 20.80 -18.13
CA ALA A 242 -3.63 19.68 -17.49
C ALA A 242 -4.56 18.45 -17.45
N VAL A 243 -3.96 17.28 -17.35
CA VAL A 243 -4.64 16.00 -17.16
C VAL A 243 -4.06 15.32 -15.93
N PHE A 244 -4.92 14.94 -14.99
CA PHE A 244 -4.59 14.04 -13.90
C PHE A 244 -5.09 12.64 -14.26
N CYS A 245 -4.18 11.70 -14.42
CA CYS A 245 -4.47 10.29 -14.65
C CYS A 245 -4.39 9.53 -13.33
N ALA A 246 -5.34 8.64 -13.07
CA ALA A 246 -5.41 7.88 -11.82
C ALA A 246 -4.19 6.98 -11.58
N ASN A 247 -3.51 6.52 -12.65
CA ASN A 247 -2.28 5.72 -12.58
C ASN A 247 -1.31 6.08 -13.72
N ASP A 248 -0.06 5.64 -13.58
CA ASP A 248 1.01 5.94 -14.54
C ASP A 248 0.76 5.30 -15.91
N ILE A 249 0.20 4.10 -15.98
CA ILE A 249 -0.11 3.42 -17.24
C ILE A 249 -1.08 4.24 -18.09
N SER A 250 -2.12 4.79 -17.49
CA SER A 250 -3.04 5.70 -18.16
C SER A 250 -2.33 6.98 -18.62
N ALA A 251 -1.46 7.56 -17.77
CA ALA A 251 -0.71 8.76 -18.11
C ALA A 251 0.27 8.54 -19.26
N ILE A 252 0.92 7.38 -19.34
CA ILE A 252 1.79 6.99 -20.45
C ILE A 252 0.98 6.95 -21.75
N GLY A 253 -0.22 6.35 -21.73
CA GLY A 253 -1.13 6.36 -22.90
C GLY A 253 -1.52 7.76 -23.34
N VAL A 254 -1.78 8.66 -22.39
CA VAL A 254 -2.05 10.07 -22.66
C VAL A 254 -0.83 10.76 -23.28
N LEU A 255 0.37 10.58 -22.73
CA LEU A 255 1.61 11.16 -23.25
C LEU A 255 1.94 10.67 -24.67
N GLU A 256 1.76 9.39 -24.94
CA GLU A 256 1.95 8.80 -26.28
C GLU A 256 0.96 9.37 -27.30
N THR A 257 -0.28 9.58 -26.89
CA THR A 257 -1.29 10.24 -27.75
C THR A 257 -0.93 11.69 -27.99
N LEU A 258 -0.54 12.41 -26.92
CA LEU A 258 -0.14 13.80 -27.00
C LEU A 258 1.12 14.00 -27.85
N ALA A 259 2.03 13.03 -27.88
CA ALA A 259 3.24 13.08 -28.72
C ALA A 259 2.92 13.10 -30.23
N LYS A 260 1.77 12.58 -30.64
CA LYS A 260 1.29 12.58 -32.05
C LYS A 260 0.64 13.90 -32.43
N GLU A 261 0.32 14.75 -31.47
CA GLU A 261 -0.35 16.04 -31.68
C GLU A 261 0.64 17.14 -32.09
N LYS A 262 0.09 18.24 -32.60
CA LYS A 262 0.89 19.42 -32.94
C LYS A 262 1.67 19.96 -31.75
N LYS A 263 2.88 20.42 -31.95
CA LYS A 263 3.78 20.93 -30.90
C LYS A 263 3.08 21.95 -29.98
N LYS A 264 2.26 22.87 -30.55
CA LYS A 264 1.54 23.88 -29.77
C LYS A 264 0.60 23.27 -28.71
N LEU A 265 -0.11 22.19 -29.05
CA LEU A 265 -1.00 21.49 -28.13
C LEU A 265 -0.19 20.67 -27.09
N ARG A 266 0.80 19.92 -27.58
CA ARG A 266 1.70 19.13 -26.76
C ARG A 266 2.42 19.97 -25.70
N ASP A 267 2.85 21.17 -26.05
CA ASP A 267 3.59 22.07 -25.15
C ASP A 267 2.69 22.79 -24.14
N ARG A 268 1.36 22.68 -24.24
CA ARG A 268 0.38 23.35 -23.37
C ARG A 268 -0.24 22.45 -22.32
N ILE A 269 -0.24 21.14 -22.53
CA ILE A 269 -0.91 20.19 -21.63
C ILE A 269 0.11 19.55 -20.69
N SER A 270 -0.08 19.77 -19.39
CA SER A 270 0.63 19.07 -18.34
C SER A 270 -0.04 17.73 -18.03
N VAL A 271 0.75 16.69 -17.72
CA VAL A 271 0.25 15.36 -17.36
C VAL A 271 0.88 14.93 -16.05
N ILE A 272 0.06 14.51 -15.10
CA ILE A 272 0.48 13.97 -13.80
C ILE A 272 -0.31 12.70 -13.45
N SER A 273 0.26 11.83 -12.67
CA SER A 273 -0.37 10.57 -12.26
C SER A 273 0.10 10.10 -10.88
N ILE A 274 -0.22 8.86 -10.55
CA ILE A 274 0.17 8.18 -9.31
C ILE A 274 0.76 6.85 -9.68
N ASP A 275 1.74 6.37 -8.94
CA ASP A 275 2.37 5.06 -8.75
C ASP A 275 3.89 5.12 -8.79
N ASN A 276 4.48 5.93 -9.64
CA ASN A 276 5.93 6.00 -9.92
C ASN A 276 6.50 4.64 -10.35
N ILE A 277 5.87 4.01 -11.36
CA ILE A 277 6.38 2.77 -11.96
C ILE A 277 7.66 3.05 -12.77
N GLU A 278 8.44 2.00 -13.07
CA GLU A 278 9.70 2.14 -13.81
C GLU A 278 9.51 2.79 -15.19
N GLU A 279 8.43 2.48 -15.88
CA GLU A 279 8.09 3.03 -17.20
C GLU A 279 7.90 4.55 -17.18
N ALA A 280 7.57 5.15 -16.03
CA ALA A 280 7.46 6.60 -15.88
C ALA A 280 8.77 7.34 -16.18
N GLU A 281 9.91 6.69 -16.04
CA GLU A 281 11.24 7.21 -16.36
C GLU A 281 11.64 6.95 -17.82
N ASN A 282 10.91 6.12 -18.54
CA ASN A 282 11.22 5.73 -19.92
C ASN A 282 10.40 6.49 -20.97
N VAL A 283 9.24 7.06 -20.60
CA VAL A 283 8.40 7.86 -21.49
C VAL A 283 8.97 9.29 -21.69
N ARG A 284 8.64 9.93 -22.81
CA ARG A 284 9.05 11.32 -23.11
C ARG A 284 7.86 12.24 -23.35
N PRO A 285 7.76 13.36 -22.61
CA PRO A 285 8.63 13.78 -21.49
C PRO A 285 8.54 12.82 -20.32
N TYR A 286 9.56 12.76 -19.46
CA TYR A 286 9.57 11.95 -18.25
C TYR A 286 8.35 12.31 -17.37
N LEU A 287 7.63 11.29 -16.93
CA LEU A 287 6.34 11.46 -16.25
C LEU A 287 6.52 11.95 -14.80
N THR A 288 5.93 13.10 -14.50
CA THR A 288 5.72 13.60 -13.13
C THR A 288 4.62 12.77 -12.47
N THR A 289 4.88 12.19 -11.33
CA THR A 289 3.97 11.24 -10.68
C THR A 289 4.09 11.28 -9.16
N ILE A 290 3.12 10.69 -8.48
CA ILE A 290 3.17 10.52 -7.02
C ILE A 290 3.72 9.11 -6.73
N ASN A 291 4.83 9.05 -6.00
CA ASN A 291 5.43 7.79 -5.58
C ASN A 291 4.61 7.13 -4.47
N ILE A 292 4.28 5.86 -4.69
CA ILE A 292 3.74 4.95 -3.68
C ILE A 292 4.90 4.05 -3.20
N PRO A 293 5.24 4.04 -1.91
CA PRO A 293 6.45 3.36 -1.40
C PRO A 293 6.25 1.84 -1.30
N ARG A 294 6.17 1.15 -2.46
CA ARG A 294 5.85 -0.29 -2.56
C ARG A 294 6.81 -1.19 -1.79
N LYS A 295 8.10 -0.85 -1.77
CA LYS A 295 9.11 -1.64 -1.05
C LYS A 295 8.89 -1.58 0.46
N GLU A 296 8.66 -0.40 0.99
CA GLU A 296 8.39 -0.18 2.42
C GLU A 296 7.04 -0.81 2.81
N MET A 297 6.03 -0.72 1.94
CA MET A 297 4.74 -1.37 2.15
C MET A 297 4.87 -2.89 2.21
N ALA A 298 5.63 -3.49 1.28
CA ALA A 298 5.90 -4.93 1.27
C ALA A 298 6.63 -5.38 2.54
N HIS A 299 7.68 -4.65 2.94
CA HIS A 299 8.43 -4.92 4.16
C HIS A 299 7.54 -4.92 5.41
N MET A 300 6.69 -3.90 5.56
CA MET A 300 5.82 -3.80 6.73
C MET A 300 4.67 -4.81 6.68
N ALA A 301 4.17 -5.15 5.50
CA ALA A 301 3.13 -6.17 5.37
C ALA A 301 3.61 -7.55 5.83
N VAL A 302 4.81 -7.95 5.43
CA VAL A 302 5.41 -9.23 5.87
C VAL A 302 5.68 -9.22 7.37
N LYS A 303 6.22 -8.12 7.91
CA LYS A 303 6.46 -7.99 9.36
C LYS A 303 5.16 -8.06 10.16
N LEU A 304 4.14 -7.34 9.72
CA LEU A 304 2.85 -7.29 10.41
C LEU A 304 2.16 -8.66 10.38
N LEU A 305 2.22 -9.36 9.22
CA LEU A 305 1.69 -10.72 9.11
C LEU A 305 2.43 -11.70 10.03
N LYS A 306 3.76 -11.64 10.05
CA LYS A 306 4.57 -12.49 10.91
C LYS A 306 4.26 -12.25 12.38
N ASP A 307 4.16 -10.99 12.80
CA ASP A 307 3.79 -10.63 14.15
C ASP A 307 2.38 -11.14 14.53
N ARG A 308 1.42 -11.10 13.60
CA ARG A 308 0.08 -11.70 13.75
C ARG A 308 0.15 -13.20 13.94
N ILE A 309 0.93 -13.92 13.12
CA ILE A 309 1.11 -15.37 13.21
C ILE A 309 1.75 -15.75 14.56
N ASP A 310 2.75 -14.98 15.01
CA ASP A 310 3.46 -15.17 16.28
C ASP A 310 2.64 -14.71 17.51
N HIS A 311 1.39 -14.25 17.32
CA HIS A 311 0.52 -13.68 18.37
C HIS A 311 1.16 -12.48 19.09
N GLY A 312 1.96 -11.68 18.40
CA GLY A 312 2.63 -10.50 18.94
C GLY A 312 1.68 -9.34 19.19
N HIS A 313 0.57 -9.25 18.44
CA HIS A 313 -0.52 -8.31 18.66
C HIS A 313 -1.90 -8.97 18.52
N SER A 314 -2.91 -8.40 19.18
CA SER A 314 -4.31 -8.87 19.14
C SER A 314 -5.22 -7.94 18.36
N GLU A 315 -5.02 -6.62 18.52
CA GLU A 315 -5.82 -5.61 17.84
C GLU A 315 -5.42 -5.43 16.37
N TYR A 316 -6.37 -5.04 15.53
CA TYR A 316 -6.08 -4.74 14.13
C TYR A 316 -5.30 -3.45 13.98
N THR A 317 -4.25 -3.52 13.20
CA THR A 317 -3.30 -2.43 13.04
C THR A 317 -3.33 -1.89 11.60
N ARG A 318 -3.46 -0.56 11.47
CA ARG A 318 -3.30 0.15 10.20
C ARG A 318 -1.96 0.88 10.18
N ILE A 319 -1.15 0.60 9.17
CA ILE A 319 0.09 1.31 8.89
C ILE A 319 -0.09 2.11 7.61
N GLU A 320 0.02 3.42 7.71
CA GLU A 320 -0.10 4.32 6.56
C GLU A 320 1.25 4.93 6.21
N PHE A 321 1.66 4.78 4.96
CA PHE A 321 2.85 5.41 4.42
C PHE A 321 2.52 6.73 3.71
N PRO A 322 3.36 7.76 3.84
CA PRO A 322 3.19 8.99 3.08
C PRO A 322 3.55 8.78 1.61
N CYS A 323 2.77 9.37 0.74
CA CYS A 323 3.11 9.52 -0.68
C CYS A 323 4.08 10.69 -0.90
N ARG A 324 4.80 10.71 -2.04
CA ARG A 324 5.73 11.79 -2.41
C ARG A 324 5.58 12.18 -3.87
N LEU A 325 5.56 13.46 -4.14
CA LEU A 325 5.65 13.98 -5.51
C LEU A 325 7.05 13.75 -6.09
N ILE A 326 7.11 13.13 -7.26
CA ILE A 326 8.32 12.98 -8.08
C ILE A 326 8.15 13.90 -9.29
N GLN A 327 8.79 15.06 -9.24
CA GLN A 327 8.76 16.03 -10.32
C GLN A 327 9.69 15.61 -11.43
N ARG A 328 9.16 15.58 -12.67
CA ARG A 328 9.88 15.32 -13.92
C ARG A 328 9.48 16.33 -14.99
N GLY A 329 9.42 15.92 -16.25
CA GLY A 329 9.25 16.84 -17.38
C GLY A 329 7.84 16.97 -17.94
N SER A 330 6.86 16.20 -17.47
CA SER A 330 5.50 16.18 -18.03
C SER A 330 4.58 17.29 -17.52
N CYS A 331 5.00 18.06 -16.52
CA CYS A 331 4.27 19.20 -15.99
C CYS A 331 5.05 20.50 -16.22
N ARG A 332 4.36 21.58 -16.50
CA ARG A 332 4.91 22.92 -16.78
C ARG A 332 4.08 23.99 -16.12
N GLU A 333 4.71 25.10 -15.80
CA GLU A 333 4.00 26.29 -15.39
C GLU A 333 3.11 26.81 -16.53
N LEU A 334 1.87 27.13 -16.23
CA LEU A 334 0.94 27.71 -17.19
C LEU A 334 1.34 29.18 -17.43
N ARG A 335 1.96 29.43 -18.57
CA ARG A 335 2.25 30.80 -18.99
C ARG A 335 0.95 31.46 -19.46
N ASN A 336 0.63 32.59 -18.86
CA ASN A 336 -0.50 33.46 -19.25
C ASN A 336 -0.38 33.94 -20.69
#